data_06eb4715d94267e2b4f8223b1112028e
#
_entry.id   06eb4715d94267e2b4f8223b1112028e
#
_cell.length_a   1.000
_cell.length_b   1.000
_cell.length_c   1.000
_cell.angle_alpha   90.00
_cell.angle_beta   90.00
_cell.angle_gamma   90.00
#
_symmetry.space_group_name_H-M   'P 1'
#
loop_
_entity.id
_entity.type
_entity.pdbx_description
1 polymer ?
#
loop_
_entity_poly.entity_id
_entity_poly.type
_entity_poly.pdbx_seq_one_letter_code
_entity_poly.pdbx_strand_id
1 'polypeptide(L)'
;MLLRGTISAPLPSLRRLTTTTTTTAAPPPNLTVSRHSSPTSSKYSISDQDLDSRGFLLHRTAADLNLDHLNKVFVAVGFPKRDPAKIRIALDHTDALLWLEYAKTNRPVAFARATGDGVFNAIIWDVVVDPSFQGIGLGRAVMERLVEELVEKGIGNIALYSEQRVLGFYRPLGFVADPDGIRGMVYSRKPKK
;
A
#
# COMPACT_ATOMS: atom_id res chain seq x y z
N MET A 1 -11.43 -24.51 -22.88
CA MET A 1 -12.79 -23.99 -22.68
C MET A 1 -12.68 -22.49 -22.53
N LEU A 2 -13.02 -21.75 -23.59
CA LEU A 2 -12.83 -20.30 -23.73
C LEU A 2 -14.04 -19.59 -23.13
N LEU A 3 -13.88 -18.83 -22.06
CA LEU A 3 -14.90 -17.92 -21.54
C LEU A 3 -14.80 -16.60 -22.32
N ARG A 4 -15.73 -16.39 -23.25
CA ARG A 4 -16.01 -15.09 -23.86
C ARG A 4 -17.00 -14.35 -22.95
N GLY A 5 -16.56 -13.30 -22.31
CA GLY A 5 -17.40 -12.31 -21.65
C GLY A 5 -17.16 -10.95 -22.28
N THR A 6 -18.02 -10.54 -23.22
CA THR A 6 -18.05 -9.18 -23.75
C THR A 6 -18.79 -8.28 -22.76
N ILE A 7 -18.08 -7.39 -22.10
CA ILE A 7 -18.69 -6.30 -21.31
C ILE A 7 -18.80 -5.09 -22.24
N SER A 8 -20.02 -4.78 -22.68
CA SER A 8 -20.36 -3.56 -23.38
C SER A 8 -20.76 -2.50 -22.37
N ALA A 9 -19.95 -1.45 -22.24
CA ALA A 9 -20.30 -0.26 -21.45
C ALA A 9 -20.97 0.77 -22.36
N PRO A 10 -22.07 1.42 -21.92
CA PRO A 10 -22.71 2.49 -22.68
C PRO A 10 -21.94 3.81 -22.56
N LEU A 11 -21.71 4.48 -23.68
CA LEU A 11 -21.13 5.81 -23.80
C LEU A 11 -22.08 6.89 -23.26
N PRO A 12 -21.59 7.89 -22.53
CA PRO A 12 -22.42 9.01 -22.11
C PRO A 12 -22.65 10.00 -23.26
N SER A 13 -23.93 10.37 -23.42
CA SER A 13 -24.46 11.33 -24.38
C SER A 13 -23.90 12.74 -24.19
N LEU A 14 -23.39 13.34 -25.25
CA LEU A 14 -22.99 14.76 -25.33
C LEU A 14 -24.22 15.67 -25.27
N ARG A 15 -24.35 16.47 -24.23
CA ARG A 15 -25.29 17.61 -24.19
C ARG A 15 -24.64 18.85 -24.79
N ARG A 16 -25.39 19.43 -25.73
CA ARG A 16 -25.12 20.65 -26.49
C ARG A 16 -25.08 21.89 -25.57
N LEU A 17 -24.00 22.65 -25.63
CA LEU A 17 -23.87 23.96 -25.00
C LEU A 17 -24.61 25.03 -25.85
N THR A 18 -25.56 25.72 -25.24
CA THR A 18 -26.15 26.96 -25.77
C THR A 18 -25.38 28.15 -25.19
N THR A 19 -24.90 28.98 -26.10
CA THR A 19 -24.28 30.29 -25.85
C THR A 19 -25.32 31.31 -25.34
N THR A 20 -24.98 32.06 -24.30
CA THR A 20 -25.69 33.30 -23.97
C THR A 20 -24.69 34.40 -23.56
N THR A 21 -24.97 35.54 -24.08
CA THR A 21 -24.33 36.82 -24.28
C THR A 21 -23.72 37.49 -23.02
N THR A 22 -22.68 38.23 -23.31
CA THR A 22 -21.88 39.17 -22.53
C THR A 22 -22.71 40.29 -21.86
N THR A 23 -22.42 40.59 -20.59
CA THR A 23 -22.63 41.93 -20.02
C THR A 23 -21.42 42.31 -19.17
N THR A 24 -20.76 43.40 -19.58
CA THR A 24 -19.59 44.02 -18.96
C THR A 24 -19.99 44.75 -17.68
N ALA A 25 -19.36 44.39 -16.56
CA ALA A 25 -19.42 45.22 -15.33
C ALA A 25 -18.00 45.39 -14.76
N ALA A 26 -17.74 46.61 -14.32
CA ALA A 26 -16.42 47.08 -13.85
C ALA A 26 -15.94 46.41 -12.56
N PRO A 27 -14.61 46.39 -12.29
CA PRO A 27 -14.04 45.69 -11.13
C PRO A 27 -14.23 46.49 -9.82
N PRO A 28 -14.51 45.83 -8.70
CA PRO A 28 -14.42 46.43 -7.38
C PRO A 28 -12.99 46.42 -6.83
N PRO A 29 -12.68 47.25 -5.81
CA PRO A 29 -11.31 47.53 -5.38
C PRO A 29 -10.69 46.37 -4.58
N ASN A 30 -9.33 46.32 -4.62
CA ASN A 30 -8.44 45.42 -3.92
C ASN A 30 -8.85 45.09 -2.47
N LEU A 31 -9.27 43.85 -2.24
CA LEU A 31 -9.25 43.22 -0.94
C LEU A 31 -8.00 42.34 -0.88
N THR A 32 -7.06 42.72 -0.02
CA THR A 32 -5.89 41.91 0.33
C THR A 32 -6.39 40.64 1.01
N VAL A 33 -6.53 39.57 0.22
CA VAL A 33 -6.85 38.25 0.76
C VAL A 33 -5.57 37.71 1.37
N SER A 34 -5.51 37.79 2.69
CA SER A 34 -4.56 36.98 3.47
C SER A 34 -4.73 35.51 3.06
N ARG A 35 -3.74 34.97 2.37
CA ARG A 35 -3.69 33.53 2.06
C ARG A 35 -3.53 32.78 3.36
N HIS A 36 -4.62 32.36 3.95
CA HIS A 36 -4.62 31.23 4.85
C HIS A 36 -4.19 30.03 4.02
N SER A 37 -2.97 29.55 4.21
CA SER A 37 -2.50 28.28 3.72
C SER A 37 -3.44 27.23 4.30
N SER A 38 -4.33 26.71 3.46
CA SER A 38 -5.11 25.51 3.77
C SER A 38 -4.11 24.40 4.14
N PRO A 39 -4.34 23.62 5.20
CA PRO A 39 -3.51 22.49 5.49
C PRO A 39 -3.56 21.55 4.28
N THR A 40 -2.43 21.36 3.62
CA THR A 40 -2.26 20.38 2.55
C THR A 40 -2.66 19.04 3.16
N SER A 41 -3.77 18.47 2.71
CA SER A 41 -4.19 17.13 3.17
C SER A 41 -3.03 16.18 2.84
N SER A 42 -2.41 15.63 3.86
CA SER A 42 -1.32 14.68 3.67
C SER A 42 -1.84 13.50 2.85
N LYS A 43 -1.12 13.15 1.79
CA LYS A 43 -1.39 12.00 0.91
C LYS A 43 -1.46 10.69 1.71
N TYR A 44 -0.76 10.63 2.83
CA TYR A 44 -0.65 9.47 3.71
C TYR A 44 -1.22 9.76 5.10
N SER A 45 -1.61 8.72 5.79
CA SER A 45 -2.10 8.80 7.18
C SER A 45 -1.04 9.32 8.16
N ILE A 46 0.23 9.08 7.86
CA ILE A 46 1.38 9.66 8.56
C ILE A 46 2.33 10.17 7.47
N SER A 47 2.70 11.45 7.50
CA SER A 47 3.64 12.02 6.54
C SER A 47 5.06 11.46 6.73
N ASP A 48 5.91 11.59 5.70
CA ASP A 48 7.32 11.18 5.83
C ASP A 48 8.04 12.02 6.88
N GLN A 49 7.72 13.31 6.97
CA GLN A 49 8.25 14.20 8.00
C GLN A 49 7.83 13.78 9.42
N ASP A 50 6.58 13.32 9.59
CA ASP A 50 6.11 12.82 10.89
C ASP A 50 6.79 11.51 11.25
N LEU A 51 7.00 10.60 10.29
CA LEU A 51 7.77 9.37 10.52
C LEU A 51 9.18 9.71 10.99
N ASP A 52 9.89 10.57 10.27
CA ASP A 52 11.26 10.98 10.61
C ASP A 52 11.34 11.66 11.98
N SER A 53 10.44 12.61 12.27
CA SER A 53 10.37 13.28 13.58
C SER A 53 10.15 12.34 14.76
N ARG A 54 9.48 11.20 14.51
CA ARG A 54 9.24 10.11 15.47
C ARG A 54 10.40 9.11 15.52
N GLY A 55 11.45 9.32 14.71
CA GLY A 55 12.63 8.47 14.62
C GLY A 55 12.44 7.20 13.78
N PHE A 56 11.55 7.22 12.80
CA PHE A 56 11.33 6.13 11.85
C PHE A 56 11.86 6.50 10.47
N LEU A 57 12.85 5.79 10.00
CA LEU A 57 13.42 5.96 8.67
C LEU A 57 12.77 5.01 7.68
N LEU A 58 12.30 5.55 6.55
CA LEU A 58 11.65 4.79 5.49
C LEU A 58 12.67 4.31 4.46
N HIS A 59 12.67 3.01 4.19
CA HIS A 59 13.53 2.38 3.19
C HIS A 59 12.70 1.66 2.12
N ARG A 60 13.18 1.73 0.87
CA ARG A 60 12.57 1.10 -0.32
C ARG A 60 13.45 0.02 -0.95
N THR A 61 14.57 -0.29 -0.34
CA THR A 61 15.51 -1.32 -0.79
C THR A 61 15.90 -2.24 0.35
N ALA A 62 16.38 -3.44 0.02
CA ALA A 62 16.84 -4.41 1.00
C ALA A 62 18.34 -4.24 1.37
N ALA A 63 19.03 -3.19 0.85
CA ALA A 63 20.48 -3.04 0.97
C ALA A 63 20.94 -3.05 2.44
N ASP A 64 20.28 -2.26 3.28
CA ASP A 64 20.63 -2.09 4.70
C ASP A 64 19.74 -2.91 5.65
N LEU A 65 18.89 -3.76 5.10
CA LEU A 65 17.94 -4.55 5.89
C LEU A 65 18.64 -5.69 6.64
N ASN A 66 18.66 -5.61 7.96
CA ASN A 66 19.17 -6.67 8.80
C ASN A 66 18.19 -7.85 8.83
N LEU A 67 18.53 -8.95 8.15
CA LEU A 67 17.66 -10.12 7.97
C LEU A 67 17.42 -10.88 9.27
N ASP A 68 18.39 -10.90 10.19
CA ASP A 68 18.23 -11.56 11.48
C ASP A 68 17.23 -10.81 12.35
N HIS A 69 17.27 -9.46 12.34
CA HIS A 69 16.28 -8.66 13.03
C HIS A 69 14.90 -8.77 12.37
N LEU A 70 14.81 -8.72 11.04
CA LEU A 70 13.55 -8.96 10.33
C LEU A 70 12.96 -10.32 10.70
N ASN A 71 13.78 -11.35 10.76
CA ASN A 71 13.36 -12.70 11.13
C ASN A 71 12.83 -12.77 12.58
N LYS A 72 13.44 -11.99 13.49
CA LYS A 72 12.90 -11.84 14.86
C LYS A 72 11.51 -11.20 14.86
N VAL A 73 11.27 -10.18 14.02
CA VAL A 73 9.95 -9.58 13.87
C VAL A 73 8.95 -10.59 13.30
N PHE A 74 9.32 -11.38 12.29
CA PHE A 74 8.47 -12.46 11.77
C PHE A 74 8.04 -13.43 12.88
N VAL A 75 8.99 -13.91 13.67
CA VAL A 75 8.70 -14.84 14.78
C VAL A 75 7.83 -14.18 15.85
N ALA A 76 8.07 -12.91 16.17
CA ALA A 76 7.32 -12.19 17.19
C ALA A 76 5.84 -11.98 16.81
N VAL A 77 5.50 -11.95 15.52
CA VAL A 77 4.12 -11.87 15.04
C VAL A 77 3.50 -13.23 14.72
N GLY A 78 4.21 -14.33 14.99
CA GLY A 78 3.72 -15.70 14.84
C GLY A 78 4.07 -16.37 13.49
N PHE A 79 4.92 -15.75 12.67
CA PHE A 79 5.44 -16.42 11.49
C PHE A 79 6.54 -17.43 11.89
N PRO A 80 6.73 -18.50 11.12
CA PRO A 80 7.83 -19.42 11.37
C PRO A 80 9.17 -18.73 11.15
N LYS A 81 10.18 -19.12 11.96
CA LYS A 81 11.56 -18.72 11.69
C LYS A 81 11.97 -19.21 10.29
N ARG A 82 12.54 -18.32 9.50
CA ARG A 82 13.00 -18.60 8.13
C ARG A 82 14.53 -18.61 8.08
N ASP A 83 15.09 -19.34 7.13
CA ASP A 83 16.51 -19.29 6.81
C ASP A 83 16.85 -17.91 6.20
N PRO A 84 17.81 -17.14 6.77
CA PRO A 84 18.19 -15.84 6.24
C PRO A 84 18.66 -15.88 4.78
N ALA A 85 19.31 -16.96 4.34
CA ALA A 85 19.70 -17.12 2.94
C ALA A 85 18.48 -17.21 2.02
N LYS A 86 17.41 -17.89 2.44
CA LYS A 86 16.15 -17.96 1.70
C LYS A 86 15.39 -16.63 1.72
N ILE A 87 15.48 -15.88 2.82
CA ILE A 87 14.93 -14.51 2.87
C ILE A 87 15.64 -13.65 1.82
N ARG A 88 16.96 -13.71 1.73
CA ARG A 88 17.75 -12.97 0.73
C ARG A 88 17.27 -13.26 -0.68
N ILE A 89 17.19 -14.53 -1.06
CA ILE A 89 16.70 -14.95 -2.38
C ILE A 89 15.28 -14.42 -2.63
N ALA A 90 14.39 -14.48 -1.62
CA ALA A 90 13.03 -13.96 -1.78
C ALA A 90 13.00 -12.43 -2.00
N LEU A 91 13.93 -11.69 -1.38
CA LEU A 91 14.07 -10.24 -1.57
C LEU A 91 14.65 -9.90 -2.95
N ASP A 92 15.57 -10.72 -3.48
CA ASP A 92 16.12 -10.56 -4.83
C ASP A 92 15.04 -10.73 -5.93
N HIS A 93 13.95 -11.45 -5.61
CA HIS A 93 12.78 -11.65 -6.46
C HIS A 93 11.55 -10.84 -5.99
N THR A 94 11.76 -9.68 -5.41
CA THR A 94 10.71 -8.79 -4.90
C THR A 94 10.67 -7.53 -5.76
N ASP A 95 9.49 -7.22 -6.34
CA ASP A 95 9.29 -6.09 -7.25
C ASP A 95 9.19 -4.74 -6.52
N ALA A 96 8.66 -4.77 -5.31
CA ALA A 96 8.54 -3.61 -4.44
C ALA A 96 8.63 -4.05 -2.98
N LEU A 97 9.33 -3.29 -2.16
CA LEU A 97 9.36 -3.48 -0.71
C LEU A 97 9.46 -2.15 0.01
N LEU A 98 8.90 -2.13 1.19
CA LEU A 98 8.98 -1.02 2.11
C LEU A 98 9.23 -1.52 3.52
N TRP A 99 10.11 -0.85 4.23
CA TRP A 99 10.30 -1.11 5.64
C TRP A 99 10.67 0.15 6.40
N LEU A 100 10.33 0.15 7.67
CA LEU A 100 10.66 1.23 8.61
C LEU A 100 11.72 0.75 9.56
N GLU A 101 12.78 1.54 9.67
CA GLU A 101 13.82 1.40 10.67
C GLU A 101 13.52 2.31 11.86
N TYR A 102 13.69 1.81 13.06
CA TYR A 102 13.72 2.66 14.24
C TYR A 102 15.15 3.14 14.47
N ALA A 103 15.43 4.41 14.20
CA ALA A 103 16.77 5.02 14.18
C ALA A 103 17.54 4.83 15.49
N LYS A 104 16.85 4.81 16.65
CA LYS A 104 17.53 4.63 17.94
C LYS A 104 18.18 3.25 18.11
N THR A 105 17.71 2.24 17.38
CA THR A 105 18.19 0.86 17.52
C THR A 105 18.71 0.26 16.23
N ASN A 106 18.59 0.98 15.11
CA ASN A 106 18.92 0.53 13.75
C ASN A 106 18.27 -0.82 13.42
N ARG A 107 16.97 -0.98 13.80
CA ARG A 107 16.25 -2.24 13.60
C ARG A 107 15.01 -2.03 12.74
N PRO A 108 14.70 -2.99 11.84
CA PRO A 108 13.42 -2.99 11.14
C PRO A 108 12.29 -3.22 12.16
N VAL A 109 11.29 -2.36 12.13
CA VAL A 109 10.12 -2.42 13.02
C VAL A 109 8.80 -2.61 12.26
N ALA A 110 8.77 -2.30 10.98
CA ALA A 110 7.66 -2.61 10.08
C ALA A 110 8.21 -2.99 8.71
N PHE A 111 7.55 -3.93 8.04
CA PHE A 111 7.97 -4.43 6.73
C PHE A 111 6.77 -4.89 5.93
N ALA A 112 6.81 -4.70 4.62
CA ALA A 112 5.95 -5.34 3.65
C ALA A 112 6.68 -5.42 2.30
N ARG A 113 6.32 -6.41 1.48
CA ARG A 113 6.86 -6.57 0.12
C ARG A 113 5.79 -7.04 -0.85
N ALA A 114 6.03 -6.84 -2.14
CA ALA A 114 5.16 -7.31 -3.21
C ALA A 114 5.97 -8.04 -4.29
N THR A 115 5.37 -9.07 -4.85
CA THR A 115 5.87 -9.78 -6.04
C THR A 115 4.79 -9.80 -7.10
N GLY A 116 5.17 -9.78 -8.37
CA GLY A 116 4.22 -9.78 -9.46
C GLY A 116 4.87 -10.05 -10.81
N ASP A 117 4.21 -9.62 -11.86
CA ASP A 117 4.71 -9.70 -13.23
C ASP A 117 5.34 -8.36 -13.70
N GLY A 118 5.34 -7.36 -12.82
CA GLY A 118 5.85 -6.02 -13.10
C GLY A 118 4.95 -5.16 -13.99
N VAL A 119 3.79 -5.66 -14.43
CA VAL A 119 2.92 -4.99 -15.42
C VAL A 119 1.46 -4.94 -14.98
N PHE A 120 0.85 -6.09 -14.68
CA PHE A 120 -0.58 -6.20 -14.43
C PHE A 120 -0.93 -6.58 -13.00
N ASN A 121 -0.12 -7.46 -12.39
CA ASN A 121 -0.48 -8.15 -11.16
C ASN A 121 0.59 -8.00 -10.09
N ALA A 122 0.17 -7.81 -8.85
CA ALA A 122 1.03 -7.92 -7.69
C ALA A 122 0.32 -8.60 -6.52
N ILE A 123 1.07 -9.37 -5.75
CA ILE A 123 0.61 -9.95 -4.48
C ILE A 123 1.50 -9.41 -3.37
N ILE A 124 0.85 -8.82 -2.35
CA ILE A 124 1.54 -8.30 -1.17
C ILE A 124 1.73 -9.42 -0.15
N TRP A 125 2.96 -9.50 0.37
CA TRP A 125 3.42 -10.52 1.29
C TRP A 125 4.08 -9.92 2.54
N ASP A 126 4.15 -10.73 3.58
CA ASP A 126 5.00 -10.49 4.75
C ASP A 126 4.75 -9.13 5.43
N VAL A 127 3.48 -8.69 5.48
CA VAL A 127 3.09 -7.45 6.17
C VAL A 127 3.21 -7.68 7.68
N VAL A 128 4.22 -7.05 8.28
CA VAL A 128 4.52 -7.22 9.72
C VAL A 128 4.87 -5.90 10.38
N VAL A 129 4.51 -5.79 11.65
CA VAL A 129 4.95 -4.71 12.55
C VAL A 129 5.38 -5.35 13.86
N ASP A 130 6.57 -4.99 14.33
CA ASP A 130 7.06 -5.42 15.64
C ASP A 130 6.00 -5.15 16.72
N PRO A 131 5.66 -6.13 17.58
CA PRO A 131 4.63 -5.98 18.59
C PRO A 131 4.81 -4.73 19.49
N SER A 132 6.05 -4.33 19.76
CA SER A 132 6.37 -3.14 20.56
C SER A 132 6.02 -1.82 19.84
N PHE A 133 5.75 -1.84 18.54
CA PHE A 133 5.45 -0.68 17.71
C PHE A 133 4.08 -0.78 17.03
N GLN A 134 3.25 -1.75 17.41
CA GLN A 134 1.88 -1.85 16.92
C GLN A 134 0.97 -0.76 17.50
N GLY A 135 -0.16 -0.50 16.84
CA GLY A 135 -1.16 0.46 17.29
C GLY A 135 -0.85 1.94 17.03
N ILE A 136 0.37 2.28 16.57
CA ILE A 136 0.81 3.66 16.32
C ILE A 136 0.80 4.06 14.83
N GLY A 137 0.20 3.23 13.97
CA GLY A 137 -0.04 3.53 12.56
C GLY A 137 1.04 3.08 11.57
N LEU A 138 2.16 2.47 12.01
CA LEU A 138 3.29 2.13 11.12
C LEU A 138 2.91 1.13 10.03
N GLY A 139 2.11 0.12 10.34
CA GLY A 139 1.65 -0.85 9.35
C GLY A 139 0.84 -0.20 8.24
N ARG A 140 -0.04 0.74 8.60
CA ARG A 140 -0.81 1.53 7.64
C ARG A 140 0.10 2.40 6.78
N ALA A 141 1.07 3.08 7.40
CA ALA A 141 2.03 3.95 6.69
C ALA A 141 2.85 3.17 5.64
N VAL A 142 3.29 1.93 5.96
CA VAL A 142 4.00 1.05 5.02
C VAL A 142 3.08 0.61 3.89
N MET A 143 1.87 0.16 4.21
CA MET A 143 0.91 -0.34 3.22
C MET A 143 0.45 0.74 2.25
N GLU A 144 0.12 1.94 2.73
CA GLU A 144 -0.29 3.07 1.88
C GLU A 144 0.76 3.36 0.81
N ARG A 145 2.03 3.39 1.20
CA ARG A 145 3.14 3.67 0.27
C ARG A 145 3.46 2.53 -0.67
N LEU A 146 3.34 1.28 -0.19
CA LEU A 146 3.57 0.11 -1.04
C LEU A 146 2.49 0.00 -2.12
N VAL A 147 1.22 0.17 -1.75
CA VAL A 147 0.10 0.15 -2.70
C VAL A 147 0.25 1.28 -3.72
N GLU A 148 0.60 2.49 -3.26
CA GLU A 148 0.81 3.60 -4.16
C GLU A 148 1.95 3.36 -5.15
N GLU A 149 3.09 2.86 -4.69
CA GLU A 149 4.22 2.51 -5.58
C GLU A 149 3.79 1.52 -6.67
N LEU A 150 2.97 0.53 -6.32
CA LEU A 150 2.43 -0.43 -7.29
C LEU A 150 1.47 0.24 -8.28
N VAL A 151 0.59 1.12 -7.80
CA VAL A 151 -0.35 1.87 -8.65
C VAL A 151 0.40 2.84 -9.58
N GLU A 152 1.43 3.52 -9.10
CA GLU A 152 2.28 4.42 -9.91
C GLU A 152 3.05 3.65 -11.01
N LYS A 153 3.39 2.38 -10.78
CA LYS A 153 3.93 1.46 -11.78
C LYS A 153 2.88 0.98 -12.81
N GLY A 154 1.61 1.37 -12.65
CA GLY A 154 0.50 0.95 -13.53
C GLY A 154 -0.10 -0.40 -13.19
N ILE A 155 0.26 -1.01 -12.06
CA ILE A 155 -0.27 -2.32 -11.64
C ILE A 155 -1.71 -2.13 -11.12
N GLY A 156 -2.68 -2.69 -11.84
CA GLY A 156 -4.10 -2.54 -11.51
C GLY A 156 -4.68 -3.66 -10.64
N ASN A 157 -4.07 -4.85 -10.66
CA ASN A 157 -4.55 -5.99 -9.89
C ASN A 157 -3.60 -6.25 -8.71
N ILE A 158 -3.95 -5.70 -7.55
CA ILE A 158 -3.15 -5.82 -6.31
C ILE A 158 -3.93 -6.69 -5.32
N ALA A 159 -3.38 -7.85 -4.95
CA ALA A 159 -4.00 -8.79 -4.05
C ALA A 159 -3.14 -9.06 -2.80
N LEU A 160 -3.74 -9.64 -1.78
CA LEU A 160 -3.05 -10.17 -0.62
C LEU A 160 -3.87 -11.33 -0.01
N TYR A 161 -3.20 -12.17 0.79
CA TYR A 161 -3.87 -13.16 1.63
C TYR A 161 -3.94 -12.64 3.05
N SER A 162 -5.14 -12.58 3.60
CA SER A 162 -5.38 -12.07 4.96
C SER A 162 -6.02 -13.12 5.85
N GLU A 163 -5.59 -13.17 7.09
CA GLU A 163 -6.33 -13.86 8.13
C GLU A 163 -7.59 -13.06 8.48
N GLN A 164 -8.67 -13.77 8.80
CA GLN A 164 -9.95 -13.14 9.10
C GLN A 164 -9.87 -12.09 10.24
N ARG A 165 -9.01 -12.32 11.24
CA ARG A 165 -8.82 -11.41 12.39
C ARG A 165 -8.26 -10.04 12.03
N VAL A 166 -7.57 -9.89 10.87
CA VAL A 166 -6.94 -8.64 10.42
C VAL A 166 -7.60 -8.03 9.18
N LEU A 167 -8.74 -8.52 8.74
CA LEU A 167 -9.51 -7.91 7.64
C LEU A 167 -9.85 -6.44 7.92
N GLY A 168 -10.12 -6.08 9.19
CA GLY A 168 -10.38 -4.71 9.61
C GLY A 168 -9.22 -3.75 9.40
N PHE A 169 -7.98 -4.26 9.33
CA PHE A 169 -6.79 -3.47 9.02
C PHE A 169 -6.72 -3.13 7.53
N TYR A 170 -7.07 -4.07 6.64
CA TYR A 170 -6.95 -3.90 5.19
C TYR A 170 -8.12 -3.15 4.54
N ARG A 171 -9.33 -3.23 5.10
CA ARG A 171 -10.51 -2.55 4.55
C ARG A 171 -10.34 -1.04 4.36
N PRO A 172 -9.83 -0.27 5.34
CA PRO A 172 -9.60 1.17 5.19
C PRO A 172 -8.51 1.51 4.17
N LEU A 173 -7.71 0.52 3.75
CA LEU A 173 -6.69 0.65 2.70
C LEU A 173 -7.25 0.33 1.29
N GLY A 174 -8.55 0.07 1.18
CA GLY A 174 -9.22 -0.22 -0.08
C GLY A 174 -9.29 -1.70 -0.47
N PHE A 175 -8.82 -2.62 0.38
CA PHE A 175 -8.93 -4.04 0.08
C PHE A 175 -10.33 -4.57 0.42
N VAL A 176 -10.90 -5.33 -0.50
CA VAL A 176 -12.20 -5.98 -0.38
C VAL A 176 -11.98 -7.48 -0.33
N ALA A 177 -12.64 -8.16 0.61
CA ALA A 177 -12.61 -9.62 0.68
C ALA A 177 -13.59 -10.21 -0.34
N ASP A 178 -13.16 -11.30 -0.99
CA ASP A 178 -13.96 -12.04 -1.97
C ASP A 178 -14.68 -11.16 -3.03
N PRO A 179 -13.96 -10.23 -3.73
CA PRO A 179 -14.59 -9.34 -4.69
C PRO A 179 -15.29 -10.18 -5.78
N ASP A 180 -16.57 -9.88 -6.04
CA ASP A 180 -17.37 -10.58 -7.05
C ASP A 180 -17.42 -12.12 -6.90
N GLY A 181 -17.23 -12.62 -5.68
CA GLY A 181 -17.17 -14.05 -5.39
C GLY A 181 -15.86 -14.73 -5.78
N ILE A 182 -14.84 -13.99 -6.20
CA ILE A 182 -13.51 -14.52 -6.51
C ILE A 182 -12.79 -14.86 -5.21
N ARG A 183 -12.34 -16.09 -5.07
CA ARG A 183 -11.66 -16.60 -3.88
C ARG A 183 -10.26 -17.09 -4.19
N GLY A 184 -9.32 -16.78 -3.31
CA GLY A 184 -7.98 -17.35 -3.37
C GLY A 184 -8.00 -18.86 -3.13
N MET A 185 -7.28 -19.61 -3.97
CA MET A 185 -7.09 -21.06 -3.82
C MET A 185 -5.60 -21.35 -3.65
N VAL A 186 -5.26 -22.19 -2.68
CA VAL A 186 -3.87 -22.57 -2.39
C VAL A 186 -3.69 -24.05 -2.67
N TYR A 187 -2.67 -24.39 -3.47
CA TYR A 187 -2.29 -25.76 -3.70
C TYR A 187 -1.71 -26.40 -2.42
N SER A 188 -2.29 -27.50 -2.00
CA SER A 188 -1.82 -28.30 -0.86
C SER A 188 -1.39 -29.68 -1.32
N ARG A 189 -0.15 -30.08 -1.00
CA ARG A 189 0.36 -31.43 -1.29
C ARG A 189 -0.27 -32.52 -0.42
N LYS A 190 -0.85 -32.13 0.72
CA LYS A 190 -1.53 -33.06 1.64
C LYS A 190 -3.01 -32.71 1.67
N PRO A 191 -3.92 -33.68 1.39
CA PRO A 191 -5.34 -33.45 1.61
C PRO A 191 -5.52 -33.05 3.09
N LYS A 192 -6.23 -31.97 3.33
CA LYS A 192 -6.66 -31.66 4.70
C LYS A 192 -7.63 -32.76 5.13
N LYS A 193 -7.28 -33.46 6.20
CA LYS A 193 -8.20 -34.41 6.88
C LYS A 193 -9.40 -33.65 7.43
#